data_3e06564841212cec92d0181aff2fa643
#
_entry.id   3e06564841212cec92d0181aff2fa643
#
_cell.length_a   1.000
_cell.length_b   1.000
_cell.length_c   1.000
_cell.angle_alpha   90.00
_cell.angle_beta   90.00
_cell.angle_gamma   90.00
#
_symmetry.space_group_name_H-M   'P 1'
#
loop_
_entity.id
_entity.type
_entity.pdbx_description
1 polymer ?
#
loop_
_entity_poly.entity_id
_entity_poly.type
_entity_poly.pdbx_seq_one_letter_code
_entity_poly.pdbx_strand_id
1 'polypeptide(L)'
;VTISFVFVGKTGFREIERQLDYYLEKLKRFVRVSVKIIKEEKILRSRTDRDIMKLEGKRILEAIKGDGTVIVWDRCGRMVSSEEYAKYIGKLELSGTGRVWMVTGGAVGLSDEVIGKADAVFSLSPMTFPHDLARLIIAEQTYRAYTILRRIPYHR
;
A
#
# COMPACT_ATOMS: atom_id res chain seq x y z
N VAL A 1 -8.57 -5.71 -13.23
CA VAL A 1 -7.52 -5.75 -12.20
C VAL A 1 -8.15 -5.71 -10.81
N THR A 2 -7.52 -6.34 -9.84
CA THR A 2 -7.88 -6.24 -8.42
C THR A 2 -6.77 -5.51 -7.69
N ILE A 3 -7.09 -4.44 -6.96
CA ILE A 3 -6.16 -3.77 -6.06
C ILE A 3 -6.32 -4.39 -4.66
N SER A 4 -5.26 -4.99 -4.17
CA SER A 4 -5.23 -5.67 -2.86
C SER A 4 -4.28 -4.93 -1.92
N PHE A 5 -4.83 -4.18 -0.98
CA PHE A 5 -4.05 -3.53 0.05
C PHE A 5 -3.64 -4.53 1.13
N VAL A 6 -2.39 -4.47 1.55
CA VAL A 6 -1.81 -5.32 2.59
C VAL A 6 -1.27 -4.41 3.68
N PHE A 7 -1.92 -4.42 4.82
CA PHE A 7 -1.60 -3.58 5.98
C PHE A 7 -1.17 -4.44 7.16
N VAL A 8 -0.18 -3.99 7.91
CA VAL A 8 0.29 -4.63 9.14
C VAL A 8 -0.47 -4.03 10.32
N GLY A 9 -1.25 -4.85 11.02
CA GLY A 9 -2.12 -4.42 12.10
C GLY A 9 -3.36 -3.65 11.63
N LYS A 10 -4.32 -3.51 12.52
CA LYS A 10 -5.54 -2.73 12.27
C LYS A 10 -5.24 -1.24 12.29
N THR A 11 -6.04 -0.46 11.57
CA THR A 11 -6.02 0.99 11.67
C THR A 11 -6.50 1.40 13.07
N GLY A 12 -5.63 2.09 13.83
CA GLY A 12 -5.88 2.38 15.24
C GLY A 12 -6.73 3.63 15.48
N PHE A 13 -6.60 4.65 14.62
CA PHE A 13 -7.36 5.89 14.74
C PHE A 13 -8.69 5.80 13.99
N ARG A 14 -9.80 5.91 14.72
CA ARG A 14 -11.15 5.78 14.15
C ARG A 14 -11.43 6.81 13.05
N GLU A 15 -10.95 8.03 13.20
CA GLU A 15 -11.11 9.11 12.21
C GLU A 15 -10.39 8.77 10.91
N ILE A 16 -9.18 8.23 11.00
CA ILE A 16 -8.40 7.78 9.84
C ILE A 16 -9.08 6.56 9.19
N GLU A 17 -9.53 5.61 9.98
CA GLU A 17 -10.23 4.42 9.48
C GLU A 17 -11.48 4.80 8.67
N ARG A 18 -12.28 5.75 9.14
CA ARG A 18 -13.45 6.25 8.41
C ARG A 18 -13.08 6.87 7.06
N GLN A 19 -12.02 7.68 7.03
CA GLN A 19 -11.55 8.29 5.79
C GLN A 19 -10.95 7.25 4.84
N LEU A 20 -10.22 6.28 5.37
CA LEU A 20 -9.69 5.16 4.60
C LEU A 20 -10.82 4.37 3.94
N ASP A 21 -11.84 3.99 4.69
CA ASP A 21 -13.01 3.28 4.19
C ASP A 21 -13.73 4.10 3.11
N TYR A 22 -13.86 5.40 3.29
CA TYR A 22 -14.44 6.30 2.29
C TYR A 22 -13.71 6.21 0.94
N TYR A 23 -12.39 6.28 0.93
CA TYR A 23 -11.62 6.21 -0.32
C TYR A 23 -11.60 4.79 -0.91
N LEU A 24 -11.56 3.75 -0.09
CA LEU A 24 -11.67 2.38 -0.56
C LEU A 24 -13.03 2.12 -1.24
N GLU A 25 -14.13 2.61 -0.67
CA GLU A 25 -15.46 2.52 -1.29
C GLU A 25 -15.56 3.33 -2.59
N LYS A 26 -14.96 4.50 -2.64
CA LYS A 26 -14.86 5.29 -3.87
C LYS A 26 -14.07 4.55 -4.97
N LEU A 27 -12.97 3.92 -4.58
CA LEU A 27 -12.11 3.17 -5.50
C LEU A 27 -12.82 1.95 -6.09
N LYS A 28 -13.71 1.29 -5.34
CA LYS A 28 -14.51 0.15 -5.80
C LYS A 28 -15.39 0.46 -7.03
N ARG A 29 -15.66 1.73 -7.29
CA ARG A 29 -16.40 2.15 -8.51
C ARG A 29 -15.60 1.96 -9.79
N PHE A 30 -14.28 1.85 -9.69
CA PHE A 30 -13.37 1.72 -10.84
C PHE A 30 -12.77 0.33 -10.95
N VAL A 31 -12.52 -0.33 -9.82
CA VAL A 31 -11.72 -1.55 -9.75
C VAL A 31 -12.15 -2.40 -8.56
N ARG A 32 -11.89 -3.69 -8.62
CA ARG A 32 -12.08 -4.56 -7.45
C ARG A 32 -11.04 -4.22 -6.39
N VAL A 33 -11.49 -4.09 -5.15
CA VAL A 33 -10.64 -3.74 -4.00
C VAL A 33 -10.76 -4.80 -2.93
N SER A 34 -9.64 -5.22 -2.39
CA SER A 34 -9.57 -6.06 -1.20
C SER A 34 -8.55 -5.50 -0.21
N VAL A 35 -8.74 -5.81 1.06
CA VAL A 35 -7.81 -5.43 2.13
C VAL A 35 -7.45 -6.68 2.91
N LYS A 36 -6.15 -6.91 3.09
CA LYS A 36 -5.61 -7.95 3.97
C LYS A 36 -4.92 -7.29 5.15
N ILE A 37 -5.35 -7.64 6.35
CA ILE A 37 -4.69 -7.21 7.59
C ILE A 37 -3.74 -8.32 8.03
N ILE A 38 -2.46 -8.00 8.09
CA ILE A 38 -1.42 -8.88 8.60
C ILE A 38 -1.29 -8.66 10.09
N LYS A 39 -1.21 -9.74 10.85
CA LYS A 39 -1.01 -9.65 12.29
C LYS A 39 0.31 -8.94 12.59
N GLU A 40 0.24 -7.86 13.34
CA GLU A 40 1.41 -7.15 13.84
C GLU A 40 2.08 -7.92 14.99
N GLU A 41 3.38 -7.73 15.15
CA GLU A 41 4.13 -8.19 16.30
C GLU A 41 4.17 -7.11 17.39
N LYS A 42 4.14 -7.55 18.66
CA LYS A 42 4.28 -6.63 19.78
C LYS A 42 5.71 -6.09 19.87
N ILE A 43 5.83 -4.79 20.10
CA ILE A 43 7.09 -4.12 20.39
C ILE A 43 7.43 -4.46 21.85
N LEU A 44 8.42 -5.33 22.04
CA LEU A 44 8.90 -5.79 23.34
C LEU A 44 10.37 -5.43 23.51
N ARG A 45 10.83 -5.18 24.75
CA ARG A 45 12.25 -4.92 25.05
C ARG A 45 13.17 -6.07 24.65
N SER A 46 12.65 -7.31 24.63
CA SER A 46 13.38 -8.52 24.25
C SER A 46 13.52 -8.73 22.74
N ARG A 47 12.89 -7.89 21.91
CA ARG A 47 12.90 -7.98 20.45
C ARG A 47 13.44 -6.71 19.83
N THR A 48 14.32 -6.86 18.85
CA THR A 48 14.77 -5.73 18.01
C THR A 48 13.72 -5.39 16.97
N ASP A 49 13.73 -4.17 16.45
CA ASP A 49 12.89 -3.77 15.32
C ASP A 49 13.12 -4.68 14.12
N ARG A 50 14.36 -5.13 13.91
CA ARG A 50 14.73 -6.07 12.85
C ARG A 50 14.04 -7.43 13.01
N ASP A 51 13.94 -7.96 14.23
CA ASP A 51 13.24 -9.22 14.52
C ASP A 51 11.74 -9.07 14.21
N ILE A 52 11.15 -7.96 14.61
CA ILE A 52 9.74 -7.63 14.35
C ILE A 52 9.49 -7.53 12.85
N MET A 53 10.30 -6.76 12.12
CA MET A 53 10.20 -6.64 10.67
C MET A 53 10.31 -7.99 9.97
N LYS A 54 11.18 -8.87 10.43
CA LYS A 54 11.37 -10.20 9.85
C LYS A 54 10.15 -11.09 10.04
N LEU A 55 9.55 -11.08 11.22
CA LEU A 55 8.34 -11.86 11.53
C LEU A 55 7.13 -11.35 10.74
N GLU A 56 6.91 -10.05 10.75
CA GLU A 56 5.84 -9.41 9.97
C GLU A 56 6.07 -9.61 8.47
N GLY A 57 7.32 -9.52 8.02
CA GLY A 57 7.72 -9.72 6.63
C GLY A 57 7.38 -11.12 6.11
N LYS A 58 7.58 -12.16 6.92
CA LYS A 58 7.16 -13.53 6.55
C LYS A 58 5.66 -13.62 6.30
N ARG A 59 4.85 -12.98 7.15
CA ARG A 59 3.39 -12.95 7.00
C ARG A 59 2.96 -12.17 5.77
N ILE A 60 3.63 -11.06 5.46
CA ILE A 60 3.39 -10.28 4.24
C ILE A 60 3.70 -11.15 3.02
N LEU A 61 4.88 -11.77 2.95
CA LEU A 61 5.27 -12.62 1.83
C LEU A 61 4.30 -13.79 1.62
N GLU A 62 3.81 -14.38 2.70
CA GLU A 62 2.77 -15.41 2.62
C GLU A 62 1.46 -14.86 2.05
N ALA A 63 1.06 -13.65 2.45
CA ALA A 63 -0.18 -13.01 2.02
C ALA A 63 -0.19 -12.63 0.54
N ILE A 64 0.98 -12.28 -0.02
CA ILE A 64 1.14 -11.86 -1.43
C ILE A 64 1.59 -12.99 -2.34
N LYS A 65 1.50 -14.24 -1.89
CA LYS A 65 1.77 -15.40 -2.74
C LYS A 65 0.80 -15.45 -3.92
N GLY A 66 1.32 -15.85 -5.07
CA GLY A 66 0.57 -15.99 -6.30
C GLY A 66 0.88 -14.89 -7.30
N ASP A 67 0.11 -14.88 -8.38
CA ASP A 67 0.29 -13.94 -9.48
C ASP A 67 -0.11 -12.51 -9.10
N GLY A 68 0.58 -11.57 -9.66
CA GLY A 68 0.29 -10.15 -9.49
C GLY A 68 1.55 -9.30 -9.41
N THR A 69 1.36 -8.01 -9.58
CA THR A 69 2.41 -7.01 -9.43
C THR A 69 2.45 -6.54 -7.97
N VAL A 70 3.62 -6.49 -7.38
CA VAL A 70 3.84 -6.05 -6.00
C VAL A 70 4.38 -4.63 -5.99
N ILE A 71 3.60 -3.71 -5.45
CA ILE A 71 4.00 -2.33 -5.18
C ILE A 71 4.20 -2.20 -3.67
N VAL A 72 5.40 -1.83 -3.28
CA VAL A 72 5.74 -1.53 -1.89
C VAL A 72 5.82 -0.02 -1.70
N TRP A 73 5.21 0.47 -0.62
CA TRP A 73 5.33 1.85 -0.19
C TRP A 73 6.28 1.92 1.00
N ASP A 74 7.44 2.53 0.75
CA ASP A 74 8.49 2.72 1.75
C ASP A 74 9.21 4.04 1.50
N ARG A 75 9.68 4.70 2.56
CA ARG A 75 10.37 5.99 2.45
C ARG A 75 11.64 5.96 1.60
N CYS A 76 12.26 4.78 1.44
CA CYS A 76 13.46 4.60 0.60
C CYS A 76 13.12 4.42 -0.89
N GLY A 77 11.82 4.35 -1.23
CA GLY A 77 11.37 4.20 -2.60
C GLY A 77 11.50 5.46 -3.44
N ARG A 78 11.15 5.33 -4.70
CA ARG A 78 11.12 6.45 -5.65
C ARG A 78 9.92 7.36 -5.37
N MET A 79 10.17 8.65 -5.22
CA MET A 79 9.11 9.65 -5.19
C MET A 79 8.55 9.89 -6.59
N VAL A 80 7.23 9.96 -6.69
CA VAL A 80 6.51 10.17 -7.95
C VAL A 80 5.42 11.22 -7.75
N SER A 81 5.06 11.92 -8.82
CA SER A 81 3.88 12.76 -8.82
C SER A 81 2.61 11.92 -8.91
N SER A 82 1.45 12.51 -8.61
CA SER A 82 0.16 11.83 -8.75
C SER A 82 -0.08 11.38 -10.19
N GLU A 83 0.35 12.16 -11.17
CA GLU A 83 0.24 11.85 -12.60
C GLU A 83 1.16 10.71 -13.01
N GLU A 84 2.40 10.67 -12.51
CA GLU A 84 3.33 9.57 -12.76
C GLU A 84 2.82 8.27 -12.16
N TYR A 85 2.27 8.35 -10.93
CA TYR A 85 1.65 7.19 -10.29
C TYR A 85 0.43 6.71 -11.08
N ALA A 86 -0.45 7.62 -11.50
CA ALA A 86 -1.59 7.26 -12.34
C ALA A 86 -1.16 6.58 -13.65
N LYS A 87 -0.13 7.12 -14.31
CA LYS A 87 0.44 6.52 -15.52
C LYS A 87 0.98 5.10 -15.28
N TYR A 88 1.60 4.87 -14.12
CA TYR A 88 2.08 3.55 -13.75
C TYR A 88 0.91 2.56 -13.57
N ILE A 89 -0.12 2.93 -12.82
CA ILE A 89 -1.34 2.12 -12.63
C ILE A 89 -2.00 1.83 -13.98
N GLY A 90 -2.10 2.83 -14.85
CA GLY A 90 -2.67 2.65 -16.20
C GLY A 90 -1.90 1.65 -17.06
N LYS A 91 -0.58 1.62 -16.95
CA LYS A 91 0.24 0.60 -17.63
C LYS A 91 -0.05 -0.81 -17.14
N LEU A 92 -0.27 -0.99 -15.83
CA LEU A 92 -0.61 -2.28 -15.26
C LEU A 92 -2.00 -2.76 -15.74
N GLU A 93 -2.97 -1.87 -15.86
CA GLU A 93 -4.26 -2.21 -16.45
C GLU A 93 -4.13 -2.68 -17.91
N LEU A 94 -3.37 -1.93 -18.71
CA LEU A 94 -3.17 -2.23 -20.14
C LEU A 94 -2.38 -3.52 -20.38
N SER A 95 -1.47 -3.87 -19.46
CA SER A 95 -0.69 -5.11 -19.55
C SER A 95 -1.47 -6.37 -19.16
N GLY A 96 -2.73 -6.23 -18.75
CA GLY A 96 -3.55 -7.36 -18.33
C GLY A 96 -3.22 -7.89 -16.94
N THR A 97 -2.57 -7.09 -16.11
CA THR A 97 -2.27 -7.46 -14.71
C THR A 97 -3.56 -7.80 -13.97
N GLY A 98 -3.69 -9.05 -13.53
CA GLY A 98 -4.90 -9.51 -12.84
C GLY A 98 -5.03 -8.94 -11.43
N ARG A 99 -3.89 -8.74 -10.73
CA ARG A 99 -3.84 -8.26 -9.34
C ARG A 99 -2.64 -7.35 -9.11
N VAL A 100 -2.87 -6.32 -8.31
CA VAL A 100 -1.82 -5.43 -7.79
C VAL A 100 -1.86 -5.48 -6.27
N TRP A 101 -0.75 -5.88 -5.67
CA TRP A 101 -0.55 -5.88 -4.23
C TRP A 101 0.03 -4.54 -3.81
N MET A 102 -0.68 -3.80 -2.95
CA MET A 102 -0.23 -2.54 -2.36
C MET A 102 0.22 -2.80 -0.92
N VAL A 103 1.51 -2.91 -0.70
CA VAL A 103 2.08 -3.30 0.59
C VAL A 103 2.60 -2.09 1.34
N THR A 104 2.17 -1.93 2.58
CA THR A 104 2.69 -0.93 3.52
C THR A 104 3.13 -1.60 4.81
N GLY A 105 4.18 -1.09 5.42
CA GLY A 105 4.69 -1.58 6.70
C GLY A 105 3.85 -1.13 7.89
N GLY A 106 4.16 -1.73 9.03
CA GLY A 106 3.67 -1.33 10.34
C GLY A 106 4.59 -0.28 11.00
N ALA A 107 4.54 -0.24 12.33
CA ALA A 107 5.27 0.76 13.14
C ALA A 107 6.79 0.72 12.95
N VAL A 108 7.38 -0.43 12.67
CA VAL A 108 8.83 -0.61 12.50
C VAL A 108 9.28 -0.62 11.04
N GLY A 109 8.36 -0.52 10.09
CA GLY A 109 8.65 -0.57 8.65
C GLY A 109 8.68 -1.98 8.06
N LEU A 110 9.29 -2.11 6.88
CA LEU A 110 9.33 -3.35 6.08
C LEU A 110 10.72 -3.98 6.07
N SER A 111 10.76 -5.31 6.05
CA SER A 111 12.00 -6.06 5.90
C SER A 111 12.58 -5.94 4.49
N ASP A 112 13.89 -6.16 4.37
CA ASP A 112 14.57 -6.16 3.07
C ASP A 112 14.02 -7.23 2.13
N GLU A 113 13.58 -8.37 2.65
CA GLU A 113 12.98 -9.45 1.86
C GLU A 113 11.66 -9.02 1.21
N VAL A 114 10.82 -8.26 1.93
CA VAL A 114 9.57 -7.72 1.38
C VAL A 114 9.86 -6.69 0.30
N ILE A 115 10.78 -5.77 0.59
CA ILE A 115 11.20 -4.74 -0.38
C ILE A 115 11.81 -5.39 -1.63
N GLY A 116 12.64 -6.42 -1.45
CA GLY A 116 13.26 -7.17 -2.55
C GLY A 116 12.27 -7.93 -3.43
N LYS A 117 11.06 -8.24 -2.92
CA LYS A 117 9.99 -8.89 -3.69
C LYS A 117 9.20 -7.91 -4.57
N ALA A 118 9.35 -6.62 -4.35
CA ALA A 118 8.57 -5.59 -5.03
C ALA A 118 8.96 -5.44 -6.51
N ASP A 119 7.97 -5.30 -7.37
CA ASP A 119 8.15 -4.87 -8.77
C ASP A 119 8.36 -3.35 -8.85
N ALA A 120 7.83 -2.62 -7.89
CA ALA A 120 8.06 -1.19 -7.71
C ALA A 120 8.06 -0.81 -6.24
N VAL A 121 8.96 0.09 -5.86
CA VAL A 121 9.01 0.69 -4.53
C VAL A 121 8.81 2.20 -4.67
N PHE A 122 7.71 2.70 -4.12
CA PHE A 122 7.39 4.13 -4.12
C PHE A 122 7.50 4.71 -2.73
N SER A 123 7.81 6.00 -2.66
CA SER A 123 7.84 6.79 -1.44
C SER A 123 6.82 7.92 -1.51
N LEU A 124 6.06 8.11 -0.43
CA LEU A 124 5.21 9.29 -0.27
C LEU A 124 6.06 10.54 0.00
N SER A 125 7.14 10.37 0.75
CA SER A 125 8.03 11.44 1.19
C SER A 125 9.23 10.83 1.90
N PRO A 126 10.39 11.53 1.97
CA PRO A 126 11.49 11.16 2.86
C PRO A 126 11.11 11.26 4.35
N MET A 127 10.06 12.00 4.67
CA MET A 127 9.54 12.12 6.04
C MET A 127 8.84 10.82 6.47
N THR A 128 8.89 10.54 7.77
CA THR A 128 8.17 9.41 8.36
C THR A 128 6.76 9.84 8.71
N PHE A 129 5.77 9.07 8.28
CA PHE A 129 4.36 9.21 8.67
C PHE A 129 3.96 8.10 9.63
N PRO A 130 3.00 8.35 10.54
CA PRO A 130 2.30 7.25 11.19
C PRO A 130 1.75 6.30 10.14
N HIS A 131 1.85 4.99 10.36
CA HIS A 131 1.45 3.98 9.37
C HIS A 131 -0.04 4.08 8.99
N ASP A 132 -0.91 4.47 9.92
CA ASP A 132 -2.33 4.69 9.63
C ASP A 132 -2.53 5.83 8.62
N LEU A 133 -1.81 6.94 8.81
CA LEU A 133 -1.89 8.08 7.89
C LEU A 133 -1.34 7.73 6.50
N ALA A 134 -0.24 6.98 6.45
CA ALA A 134 0.30 6.51 5.18
C ALA A 134 -0.71 5.67 4.39
N ARG A 135 -1.44 4.77 5.05
CA ARG A 135 -2.52 3.97 4.43
C ARG A 135 -3.59 4.83 3.79
N LEU A 136 -4.02 5.86 4.52
CA LEU A 136 -5.03 6.81 4.05
C LEU A 136 -4.56 7.56 2.81
N ILE A 137 -3.32 8.08 2.83
CA ILE A 137 -2.74 8.81 1.70
C ILE A 137 -2.62 7.89 0.48
N ILE A 138 -2.16 6.66 0.66
CA ILE A 138 -2.00 5.70 -0.43
C ILE A 138 -3.36 5.34 -1.05
N ALA A 139 -4.37 5.12 -0.24
CA ALA A 139 -5.73 4.84 -0.72
C ALA A 139 -6.31 6.04 -1.50
N GLU A 140 -6.12 7.25 -0.98
CA GLU A 140 -6.53 8.50 -1.66
C GLU A 140 -5.79 8.66 -2.99
N GLN A 141 -4.46 8.49 -3.02
CA GLN A 141 -3.69 8.62 -4.24
C GLN A 141 -4.03 7.52 -5.26
N THR A 142 -4.38 6.34 -4.82
CA THR A 142 -4.85 5.28 -5.72
C THR A 142 -6.22 5.63 -6.31
N TYR A 143 -7.14 6.16 -5.51
CA TYR A 143 -8.40 6.70 -6.01
C TYR A 143 -8.17 7.86 -7.00
N ARG A 144 -7.30 8.81 -6.66
CA ARG A 144 -6.90 9.93 -7.52
C ARG A 144 -6.33 9.44 -8.85
N ALA A 145 -5.48 8.42 -8.83
CA ALA A 145 -4.92 7.83 -10.05
C ALA A 145 -6.04 7.35 -11.00
N TYR A 146 -7.05 6.67 -10.48
CA TYR A 146 -8.19 6.24 -11.30
C TYR A 146 -9.02 7.41 -11.81
N THR A 147 -9.20 8.47 -11.04
CA THR A 147 -9.89 9.69 -11.54
C THR A 147 -9.12 10.35 -12.68
N ILE A 148 -7.79 10.39 -12.60
CA ILE A 148 -6.93 10.90 -13.69
C ILE A 148 -7.10 10.01 -14.94
N LEU A 149 -6.98 8.69 -14.79
CA LEU A 149 -7.10 7.75 -15.89
C LEU A 149 -8.47 7.79 -16.59
N ARG A 150 -9.52 8.06 -15.83
CA ARG A 150 -10.90 8.16 -16.35
C ARG A 150 -11.33 9.58 -16.69
N ARG A 151 -10.42 10.57 -16.60
CA ARG A 151 -10.68 12.00 -16.88
C ARG A 151 -11.84 12.57 -16.05
N ILE A 152 -11.95 12.13 -14.81
CA ILE A 152 -12.94 12.66 -13.88
C ILE A 152 -12.35 13.88 -13.16
N PRO A 153 -13.11 15.01 -13.04
CA PRO A 153 -12.59 16.25 -12.45
C PRO A 153 -12.48 16.15 -10.91
N TYR A 154 -11.44 15.51 -10.43
CA TYR A 154 -11.05 15.41 -9.02
C TYR A 154 -9.66 15.96 -8.80
N HIS A 155 -8.70 15.54 -9.63
CA HIS A 155 -7.33 16.02 -9.59
C HIS A 155 -7.25 17.45 -10.18
N ARG A 156 -6.57 18.36 -9.46
CA ARG A 156 -6.36 19.76 -9.87
C ARG A 156 -4.89 20.15 -9.77
#